data_7426da5bf441db320bcdcab103745e27
#
_entry.id   7426da5bf441db320bcdcab103745e27
#
_cell.length_a   1.000
_cell.length_b   1.000
_cell.length_c   1.000
_cell.angle_alpha   90.00
_cell.angle_beta   90.00
_cell.angle_gamma   90.00
#
_symmetry.space_group_name_H-M   'P 1'
#
loop_
_entity.id
_entity.type
_entity.pdbx_description
1 polymer ?
#
loop_
_entity_poly.entity_id
_entity_poly.type
_entity_poly.pdbx_seq_one_letter_code
_entity_poly.pdbx_strand_id
1 'polypeptide(L)'
;MARIDAFLKLGTQQGCSDVHLAVGVPPMLRMHGDLMPIKFRELRGVELEGYITEILTHAQNQLFAKGGDLDFSYVSTEGGRFRVNVYRKDTGVGATFRAIPAEVPTLEKLALPPIVAKLCDFHQGMVLVTGSTGTGKSTTLAAMIDHLNQTRRLNIISLEDPIEFVHPSKNSQVIQRELGTHIPSFAEGVRAAMREDPDVILVGELRDAETISMAMTAAETGHLVLGTLHTTSAVKTIDRVIDALPVEEREQTKSFLAQSLLAVVTQVLVKTADGHGRKAICEVLMMTKAIAKLIQTEQTHQIPTQLQMGRDLGMQLLDQALLAAITAHSVDPDDAYTYALEKRAFQKYVTDTSMLPKVDLTGSTTVPTSNSAA
;
A
#
# COMPACT_ATOMS: atom_id res chain seq x y z
N MET A 1 15.38 9.02 27.11
CA MET A 1 15.39 7.73 26.40
C MET A 1 14.42 6.82 27.12
N ALA A 2 13.37 6.39 26.44
CA ALA A 2 12.44 5.44 27.05
C ALA A 2 13.12 4.06 27.21
N ARG A 3 12.78 3.34 28.26
CA ARG A 3 13.41 2.02 28.55
C ARG A 3 13.16 1.00 27.44
N ILE A 4 12.06 1.14 26.72
CA ILE A 4 11.69 0.31 25.58
C ILE A 4 12.67 0.46 24.39
N ASP A 5 13.33 1.61 24.26
CA ASP A 5 14.27 1.90 23.16
C ASP A 5 15.42 0.90 23.06
N ALA A 6 15.81 0.29 24.18
CA ALA A 6 16.86 -0.73 24.19
C ALA A 6 16.49 -1.98 23.38
N PHE A 7 15.22 -2.42 23.46
CA PHE A 7 14.72 -3.56 22.67
C PHE A 7 14.55 -3.20 21.20
N LEU A 8 14.09 -1.97 20.93
CA LEU A 8 13.91 -1.47 19.57
C LEU A 8 15.24 -1.32 18.84
N LYS A 9 16.25 -0.76 19.51
CA LYS A 9 17.62 -0.67 18.99
C LYS A 9 18.20 -2.04 18.68
N LEU A 10 18.06 -3.01 19.60
CA LEU A 10 18.53 -4.37 19.39
C LEU A 10 17.85 -5.00 18.16
N GLY A 11 16.51 -4.84 18.04
CA GLY A 11 15.75 -5.35 16.89
C GLY A 11 16.23 -4.76 15.57
N THR A 12 16.39 -3.44 15.51
CA THR A 12 16.87 -2.74 14.29
C THR A 12 18.30 -3.18 13.94
N GLN A 13 19.19 -3.32 14.91
CA GLN A 13 20.57 -3.79 14.67
C GLN A 13 20.62 -5.22 14.13
N GLN A 14 19.67 -6.07 14.51
CA GLN A 14 19.55 -7.44 14.00
C GLN A 14 18.76 -7.55 12.70
N GLY A 15 18.18 -6.44 12.19
CA GLY A 15 17.40 -6.44 10.96
C GLY A 15 16.02 -7.10 11.09
N CYS A 16 15.41 -7.07 12.30
CA CYS A 16 14.08 -7.61 12.48
C CYS A 16 13.01 -6.75 11.77
N SER A 17 11.92 -7.38 11.36
CA SER A 17 10.75 -6.67 10.84
C SER A 17 9.86 -6.13 11.96
N ASP A 18 9.74 -6.88 13.05
CA ASP A 18 8.87 -6.51 14.18
C ASP A 18 9.52 -6.89 15.52
N VAL A 19 9.28 -6.06 16.55
CA VAL A 19 9.59 -6.36 17.95
C VAL A 19 8.27 -6.56 18.69
N HIS A 20 8.13 -7.68 19.36
CA HIS A 20 6.94 -8.02 20.15
C HIS A 20 7.27 -8.05 21.64
N LEU A 21 6.54 -7.27 22.40
CA LEU A 21 6.63 -7.22 23.85
C LEU A 21 5.27 -7.62 24.44
N ALA A 22 5.25 -8.62 25.32
CA ALA A 22 4.01 -9.03 25.97
C ALA A 22 4.29 -9.55 27.38
N VAL A 23 3.35 -9.34 28.28
CA VAL A 23 3.44 -9.84 29.66
C VAL A 23 3.52 -11.36 29.68
N GLY A 24 4.43 -11.92 30.50
CA GLY A 24 4.59 -13.35 30.70
C GLY A 24 5.45 -14.09 29.68
N VAL A 25 6.07 -13.35 28.75
CA VAL A 25 7.02 -13.91 27.78
C VAL A 25 8.25 -13.00 27.66
N PRO A 26 9.43 -13.52 27.24
CA PRO A 26 10.56 -12.68 26.90
C PRO A 26 10.24 -11.82 25.68
N PRO A 27 10.91 -10.67 25.49
CA PRO A 27 10.80 -9.89 24.25
C PRO A 27 11.15 -10.77 23.05
N MET A 28 10.42 -10.62 21.95
CA MET A 28 10.58 -11.44 20.75
C MET A 28 10.83 -10.57 19.52
N LEU A 29 11.67 -11.05 18.61
CA LEU A 29 11.97 -10.43 17.32
C LEU A 29 11.41 -11.30 16.19
N ARG A 30 10.79 -10.67 15.20
CA ARG A 30 10.42 -11.35 13.95
C ARG A 30 11.55 -11.23 12.95
N MET A 31 12.20 -12.38 12.68
CA MET A 31 13.33 -12.49 11.77
C MET A 31 12.97 -13.39 10.61
N HIS A 32 13.00 -12.90 9.38
CA HIS A 32 12.67 -13.67 8.17
C HIS A 32 11.32 -14.43 8.22
N GLY A 33 10.36 -13.89 8.95
CA GLY A 33 9.04 -14.49 9.16
C GLY A 33 8.89 -15.24 10.48
N ASP A 34 9.95 -15.73 11.08
CA ASP A 34 9.93 -16.49 12.33
C ASP A 34 10.00 -15.57 13.56
N LEU A 35 9.28 -15.94 14.61
CA LEU A 35 9.25 -15.22 15.88
C LEU A 35 10.23 -15.86 16.88
N MET A 36 11.31 -15.14 17.20
CA MET A 36 12.42 -15.64 18.02
C MET A 36 12.57 -14.87 19.33
N PRO A 37 12.68 -15.54 20.49
CA PRO A 37 12.91 -14.85 21.76
C PRO A 37 14.35 -14.32 21.84
N ILE A 38 14.52 -13.12 22.40
CA ILE A 38 15.86 -12.65 22.78
C ILE A 38 16.26 -13.22 24.15
N LYS A 39 17.55 -13.24 24.42
CA LYS A 39 18.09 -13.67 25.73
C LYS A 39 17.77 -12.63 26.81
N PHE A 40 16.54 -12.58 27.24
CA PHE A 40 16.05 -11.73 28.30
C PHE A 40 15.00 -12.50 29.12
N ARG A 41 14.74 -12.06 30.34
CA ARG A 41 13.69 -12.66 31.18
C ARG A 41 12.29 -12.30 30.66
N GLU A 42 11.29 -13.02 31.12
CA GLU A 42 9.88 -12.68 30.89
C GLU A 42 9.56 -11.27 31.43
N LEU A 43 8.74 -10.55 30.67
CA LEU A 43 8.29 -9.21 31.06
C LEU A 43 7.15 -9.30 32.09
N ARG A 44 7.27 -8.52 33.16
CA ARG A 44 6.23 -8.40 34.20
C ARG A 44 5.22 -7.33 33.82
N GLY A 45 3.95 -7.49 34.25
CA GLY A 45 2.85 -6.57 33.91
C GLY A 45 3.16 -5.11 34.25
N VAL A 46 3.52 -4.81 35.49
CA VAL A 46 3.85 -3.45 35.96
C VAL A 46 5.03 -2.84 35.19
N GLU A 47 5.99 -3.67 34.82
CA GLU A 47 7.17 -3.22 34.07
C GLU A 47 6.82 -2.84 32.64
N LEU A 48 6.09 -3.70 31.92
CA LEU A 48 5.71 -3.43 30.54
C LEU A 48 4.72 -2.27 30.43
N GLU A 49 3.76 -2.17 31.35
CA GLU A 49 2.88 -0.98 31.44
C GLU A 49 3.69 0.30 31.64
N GLY A 50 4.71 0.28 32.50
CA GLY A 50 5.62 1.42 32.69
C GLY A 50 6.38 1.77 31.42
N TYR A 51 6.86 0.76 30.66
CA TYR A 51 7.55 1.01 29.38
C TYR A 51 6.62 1.60 28.32
N ILE A 52 5.39 1.10 28.23
CA ILE A 52 4.37 1.61 27.30
C ILE A 52 3.99 3.04 27.68
N THR A 53 3.76 3.32 28.96
CA THR A 53 3.39 4.67 29.43
C THR A 53 4.45 5.72 29.10
N GLU A 54 5.74 5.35 29.08
CA GLU A 54 6.83 6.27 28.72
C GLU A 54 6.78 6.77 27.28
N ILE A 55 6.16 6.03 26.37
CA ILE A 55 6.09 6.37 24.95
C ILE A 55 4.75 6.95 24.52
N LEU A 56 3.72 6.88 25.37
CA LEU A 56 2.39 7.41 25.08
C LEU A 56 2.29 8.89 25.47
N THR A 57 1.61 9.67 24.64
CA THR A 57 1.18 11.03 25.00
C THR A 57 0.11 10.98 26.09
N HIS A 58 -0.14 12.12 26.75
CA HIS A 58 -1.18 12.19 27.77
C HIS A 58 -2.55 11.76 27.26
N ALA A 59 -2.94 12.19 26.05
CA ALA A 59 -4.22 11.83 25.42
C ALA A 59 -4.28 10.32 25.11
N GLN A 60 -3.21 9.74 24.57
CA GLN A 60 -3.12 8.29 24.30
C GLN A 60 -3.20 7.48 25.59
N ASN A 61 -2.54 7.91 26.67
CA ASN A 61 -2.65 7.28 27.99
C ASN A 61 -4.09 7.26 28.49
N GLN A 62 -4.82 8.37 28.34
CA GLN A 62 -6.23 8.45 28.73
C GLN A 62 -7.12 7.50 27.89
N LEU A 63 -6.87 7.37 26.58
CA LEU A 63 -7.59 6.44 25.71
C LEU A 63 -7.28 4.99 26.08
N PHE A 64 -6.00 4.66 26.28
CA PHE A 64 -5.58 3.32 26.65
C PHE A 64 -6.14 2.87 28.02
N ALA A 65 -6.22 3.80 28.98
CA ALA A 65 -6.82 3.55 30.29
C ALA A 65 -8.33 3.19 30.19
N LYS A 66 -9.03 3.67 29.16
CA LYS A 66 -10.46 3.34 28.89
C LYS A 66 -10.67 1.97 28.24
N GLY A 67 -9.59 1.25 27.89
CA GLY A 67 -9.65 -0.13 27.42
C GLY A 67 -9.61 -0.32 25.90
N GLY A 68 -9.16 0.67 25.12
CA GLY A 68 -8.98 0.54 23.67
C GLY A 68 -7.57 0.11 23.28
N ASP A 69 -7.43 -0.47 22.09
CA ASP A 69 -6.13 -0.63 21.42
C ASP A 69 -5.69 0.72 20.84
N LEU A 70 -4.37 0.92 20.74
CA LEU A 70 -3.80 2.13 20.17
C LEU A 70 -2.87 1.78 19.03
N ASP A 71 -3.07 2.42 17.88
CA ASP A 71 -2.13 2.46 16.76
C ASP A 71 -1.52 3.87 16.65
N PHE A 72 -0.19 3.96 16.56
CA PHE A 72 0.52 5.24 16.42
C PHE A 72 1.94 5.04 15.92
N SER A 73 2.58 6.12 15.46
CA SER A 73 4.00 6.13 15.13
C SER A 73 4.84 6.49 16.35
N TYR A 74 5.96 5.79 16.54
CA TYR A 74 6.95 6.09 17.57
C TYR A 74 8.34 6.25 16.97
N VAL A 75 9.05 7.31 17.36
CA VAL A 75 10.42 7.55 16.96
C VAL A 75 11.32 7.26 18.17
N SER A 76 12.06 6.16 18.10
CA SER A 76 13.08 5.81 19.07
C SER A 76 14.34 6.63 18.84
N THR A 77 15.00 7.09 19.90
CA THR A 77 16.20 7.90 19.79
C THR A 77 17.35 7.22 19.05
N GLU A 78 17.46 5.89 19.14
CA GLU A 78 18.55 5.13 18.53
C GLU A 78 18.06 3.93 17.68
N GLY A 79 16.78 3.57 17.81
CA GLY A 79 16.19 2.40 17.15
C GLY A 79 15.53 2.71 15.81
N GLY A 80 15.34 3.98 15.44
CA GLY A 80 14.62 4.37 14.24
C GLY A 80 13.13 4.63 14.49
N ARG A 81 12.32 4.59 13.45
CA ARG A 81 10.87 4.81 13.49
C ARG A 81 10.11 3.49 13.46
N PHE A 82 9.02 3.42 14.22
CA PHE A 82 8.18 2.24 14.35
C PHE A 82 6.70 2.61 14.22
N ARG A 83 5.94 1.76 13.53
CA ARG A 83 4.49 1.69 13.71
C ARG A 83 4.23 0.83 14.93
N VAL A 84 3.45 1.33 15.87
CA VAL A 84 3.21 0.69 17.16
C VAL A 84 1.74 0.37 17.30
N ASN A 85 1.44 -0.87 17.64
CA ASN A 85 0.13 -1.27 18.16
C ASN A 85 0.28 -1.70 19.61
N VAL A 86 -0.45 -1.05 20.51
CA VAL A 86 -0.54 -1.39 21.93
C VAL A 86 -1.93 -1.95 22.22
N TYR A 87 -1.99 -3.08 22.89
CA TYR A 87 -3.24 -3.79 23.14
C TYR A 87 -3.30 -4.40 24.55
N ARG A 88 -4.52 -4.74 24.99
CA ARG A 88 -4.75 -5.49 26.22
C ARG A 88 -5.05 -6.96 25.91
N LYS A 89 -4.57 -7.84 26.76
CA LYS A 89 -4.86 -9.28 26.73
C LYS A 89 -5.17 -9.79 28.14
N ASP A 90 -5.63 -11.02 28.26
CA ASP A 90 -6.01 -11.65 29.56
C ASP A 90 -4.89 -11.53 30.62
N THR A 91 -3.64 -11.74 30.24
CA THR A 91 -2.49 -11.71 31.16
C THR A 91 -1.88 -10.30 31.35
N GLY A 92 -2.46 -9.25 30.80
CA GLY A 92 -1.97 -7.87 30.92
C GLY A 92 -1.88 -7.14 29.58
N VAL A 93 -0.81 -6.39 29.36
CA VAL A 93 -0.63 -5.60 28.14
C VAL A 93 0.35 -6.25 27.15
N GLY A 94 0.24 -5.86 25.89
CA GLY A 94 1.21 -6.18 24.86
C GLY A 94 1.43 -5.00 23.92
N ALA A 95 2.56 -5.02 23.22
CA ALA A 95 2.88 -4.04 22.18
C ALA A 95 3.66 -4.70 21.05
N THR A 96 3.32 -4.34 19.82
CA THR A 96 4.02 -4.75 18.61
C THR A 96 4.60 -3.51 17.94
N PHE A 97 5.89 -3.55 17.65
CA PHE A 97 6.64 -2.47 17.01
C PHE A 97 7.12 -2.96 15.65
N ARG A 98 6.50 -2.49 14.56
CA ARG A 98 6.97 -2.74 13.21
C ARG A 98 8.00 -1.72 12.83
N ALA A 99 9.21 -2.17 12.50
CA ALA A 99 10.28 -1.28 12.05
C ALA A 99 9.93 -0.64 10.71
N ILE A 100 10.07 0.69 10.64
CA ILE A 100 9.90 1.47 9.41
C ILE A 100 11.29 1.65 8.79
N PRO A 101 11.49 1.24 7.52
CA PRO A 101 12.77 1.40 6.86
C PRO A 101 13.25 2.85 6.84
N ALA A 102 14.53 3.07 7.15
CA ALA A 102 15.12 4.41 7.14
C ALA A 102 15.35 4.94 5.72
N GLU A 103 15.53 4.06 4.74
CA GLU A 103 15.77 4.41 3.35
C GLU A 103 14.55 4.11 2.48
N VAL A 104 14.19 5.07 1.65
CA VAL A 104 13.18 4.88 0.60
C VAL A 104 13.86 4.23 -0.59
N PRO A 105 13.37 3.07 -1.08
CA PRO A 105 13.92 2.46 -2.29
C PRO A 105 13.61 3.32 -3.52
N THR A 106 14.52 3.39 -4.48
CA THR A 106 14.28 4.10 -5.75
C THR A 106 13.35 3.29 -6.67
N LEU A 107 12.73 3.97 -7.64
CA LEU A 107 11.87 3.31 -8.65
C LEU A 107 12.63 2.22 -9.42
N GLU A 108 13.91 2.43 -9.69
CA GLU A 108 14.79 1.48 -10.36
C GLU A 108 15.07 0.24 -9.49
N LYS A 109 15.36 0.45 -8.20
CA LYS A 109 15.58 -0.67 -7.25
C LYS A 109 14.34 -1.54 -7.11
N LEU A 110 13.14 -0.94 -7.19
CA LEU A 110 11.87 -1.67 -7.17
C LEU A 110 11.56 -2.38 -8.49
N ALA A 111 12.36 -2.14 -9.54
CA ALA A 111 12.14 -2.68 -10.89
C ALA A 111 10.70 -2.45 -11.41
N LEU A 112 10.14 -1.29 -11.09
CA LEU A 112 8.81 -0.89 -11.57
C LEU A 112 8.83 -0.58 -13.07
N PRO A 113 7.69 -0.69 -13.77
CA PRO A 113 7.60 -0.28 -15.17
C PRO A 113 8.09 1.17 -15.37
N PRO A 114 8.89 1.46 -16.41
CA PRO A 114 9.47 2.80 -16.62
C PRO A 114 8.43 3.92 -16.74
N ILE A 115 7.19 3.58 -17.09
CA ILE A 115 6.08 4.53 -17.17
C ILE A 115 5.76 5.14 -15.80
N VAL A 116 6.02 4.43 -14.68
CA VAL A 116 5.75 4.95 -13.33
C VAL A 116 6.58 6.20 -13.04
N ALA A 117 7.84 6.25 -13.48
CA ALA A 117 8.65 7.46 -13.38
C ALA A 117 8.06 8.61 -14.21
N LYS A 118 7.56 8.33 -15.42
CA LYS A 118 6.93 9.35 -16.28
C LYS A 118 5.63 9.90 -15.69
N LEU A 119 4.92 9.14 -14.83
CA LEU A 119 3.75 9.66 -14.12
C LEU A 119 4.11 10.79 -13.17
N CYS A 120 5.34 10.85 -12.70
CA CYS A 120 5.85 11.95 -11.88
C CYS A 120 6.10 13.26 -12.69
N ASP A 121 6.08 13.22 -14.03
CA ASP A 121 6.29 14.41 -14.87
C ASP A 121 5.01 15.25 -15.05
N PHE A 122 3.85 14.69 -14.72
CA PHE A 122 2.59 15.44 -14.80
C PHE A 122 2.53 16.53 -13.72
N HIS A 123 1.85 17.63 -14.06
CA HIS A 123 1.67 18.76 -13.15
C HIS A 123 0.34 18.69 -12.40
N GLN A 124 -0.67 18.10 -13.00
CA GLN A 124 -2.01 17.99 -12.43
C GLN A 124 -2.69 16.71 -12.90
N GLY A 125 -3.70 16.26 -12.16
CA GLY A 125 -4.49 15.07 -12.41
C GLY A 125 -4.30 14.06 -11.32
N MET A 126 -4.86 12.86 -11.48
CA MET A 126 -4.88 11.81 -10.47
C MET A 126 -4.15 10.55 -10.95
N VAL A 127 -3.28 10.02 -10.13
CA VAL A 127 -2.65 8.70 -10.29
C VAL A 127 -3.06 7.80 -9.13
N LEU A 128 -3.57 6.62 -9.44
CA LEU A 128 -4.01 5.65 -8.44
C LEU A 128 -3.08 4.44 -8.44
N VAL A 129 -2.50 4.13 -7.27
CA VAL A 129 -1.72 2.90 -7.04
C VAL A 129 -2.58 1.95 -6.24
N THR A 130 -2.91 0.78 -6.81
CA THR A 130 -3.90 -0.13 -6.24
C THR A 130 -3.38 -1.56 -6.06
N GLY A 131 -4.11 -2.38 -5.33
CA GLY A 131 -3.74 -3.76 -4.99
C GLY A 131 -4.16 -4.11 -3.58
N SER A 132 -4.16 -5.38 -3.23
CA SER A 132 -4.48 -5.86 -1.89
C SER A 132 -3.51 -5.32 -0.84
N THR A 133 -3.83 -5.51 0.45
CA THR A 133 -2.91 -5.16 1.53
C THR A 133 -1.61 -5.96 1.39
N GLY A 134 -0.47 -5.29 1.60
CA GLY A 134 0.84 -5.93 1.53
C GLY A 134 1.41 -6.11 0.12
N THR A 135 0.81 -5.53 -0.93
CA THR A 135 1.33 -5.57 -2.31
C THR A 135 2.39 -4.51 -2.62
N GLY A 136 2.78 -3.68 -1.62
CA GLY A 136 3.85 -2.69 -1.77
C GLY A 136 3.39 -1.32 -2.31
N LYS A 137 2.08 -0.99 -2.24
CA LYS A 137 1.54 0.32 -2.68
C LYS A 137 2.26 1.50 -2.03
N SER A 138 2.37 1.50 -0.71
CA SER A 138 3.05 2.58 0.05
C SER A 138 4.52 2.70 -0.35
N THR A 139 5.20 1.56 -0.60
CA THR A 139 6.59 1.55 -1.06
C THR A 139 6.73 2.18 -2.45
N THR A 140 5.81 1.86 -3.37
CA THR A 140 5.77 2.45 -4.71
C THR A 140 5.52 3.96 -4.65
N LEU A 141 4.53 4.39 -3.86
CA LEU A 141 4.25 5.81 -3.67
C LEU A 141 5.41 6.55 -2.99
N ALA A 142 6.04 5.95 -1.98
CA ALA A 142 7.22 6.53 -1.36
C ALA A 142 8.36 6.71 -2.39
N ALA A 143 8.59 5.72 -3.26
CA ALA A 143 9.57 5.83 -4.33
C ALA A 143 9.22 6.93 -5.36
N MET A 144 7.92 7.12 -5.68
CA MET A 144 7.47 8.21 -6.55
C MET A 144 7.68 9.57 -5.87
N ILE A 145 7.34 9.71 -4.59
CA ILE A 145 7.60 10.94 -3.81
C ILE A 145 9.09 11.23 -3.73
N ASP A 146 9.92 10.23 -3.47
CA ASP A 146 11.37 10.43 -3.40
C ASP A 146 11.95 10.82 -4.77
N HIS A 147 11.44 10.25 -5.86
CA HIS A 147 11.81 10.63 -7.22
C HIS A 147 11.47 12.11 -7.50
N LEU A 148 10.24 12.55 -7.18
CA LEU A 148 9.83 13.95 -7.28
C LEU A 148 10.72 14.87 -6.42
N ASN A 149 10.96 14.48 -5.17
CA ASN A 149 11.76 15.21 -4.21
C ASN A 149 13.24 15.40 -4.66
N GLN A 150 13.77 14.44 -5.41
CA GLN A 150 15.13 14.51 -5.95
C GLN A 150 15.22 15.30 -7.26
N THR A 151 14.20 15.23 -8.12
CA THR A 151 14.29 15.70 -9.50
C THR A 151 13.61 17.04 -9.74
N ARG A 152 12.67 17.43 -8.85
CA ARG A 152 11.85 18.64 -9.02
C ARG A 152 11.93 19.56 -7.80
N ARG A 153 11.41 20.78 -7.94
CA ARG A 153 11.33 21.80 -6.89
C ARG A 153 9.87 22.09 -6.61
N LEU A 154 9.26 21.27 -5.75
CA LEU A 154 7.82 21.22 -5.51
C LEU A 154 7.54 21.34 -4.01
N ASN A 155 6.31 21.75 -3.69
CA ASN A 155 5.73 21.56 -2.36
C ASN A 155 4.89 20.29 -2.39
N ILE A 156 5.34 19.25 -1.71
CA ILE A 156 4.72 17.92 -1.66
C ILE A 156 4.10 17.72 -0.28
N ILE A 157 2.80 17.48 -0.23
CA ILE A 157 2.09 17.20 1.01
C ILE A 157 1.59 15.77 0.99
N SER A 158 1.97 14.97 1.99
CA SER A 158 1.44 13.62 2.17
C SER A 158 0.53 13.53 3.39
N LEU A 159 -0.56 12.78 3.22
CA LEU A 159 -1.56 12.49 4.24
C LEU A 159 -1.58 10.97 4.40
N GLU A 160 -1.17 10.44 5.56
CA GLU A 160 -0.86 9.02 5.75
C GLU A 160 -1.47 8.44 7.05
N ASP A 161 -1.65 7.11 7.09
CA ASP A 161 -2.22 6.40 8.25
C ASP A 161 -1.56 5.03 8.48
N PRO A 162 -0.47 4.98 9.26
CA PRO A 162 0.44 6.06 9.63
C PRO A 162 1.51 6.33 8.55
N ILE A 163 2.43 7.28 8.81
CA ILE A 163 3.60 7.52 7.95
C ILE A 163 4.50 6.27 7.96
N GLU A 164 4.66 5.63 6.78
CA GLU A 164 5.49 4.42 6.61
C GLU A 164 6.93 4.71 6.16
N PHE A 165 7.18 5.84 5.50
CA PHE A 165 8.51 6.28 5.09
C PHE A 165 8.70 7.75 5.41
N VAL A 166 9.88 8.11 5.91
CA VAL A 166 10.21 9.52 6.18
C VAL A 166 10.97 10.11 5.00
N HIS A 167 10.46 11.20 4.46
CA HIS A 167 11.06 11.91 3.35
C HIS A 167 11.75 13.19 3.82
N PRO A 168 13.08 13.20 4.01
CA PRO A 168 13.78 14.46 4.23
C PRO A 168 13.64 15.32 2.96
N SER A 169 13.34 16.62 3.12
CA SER A 169 13.31 17.56 2.00
C SER A 169 14.67 17.62 1.32
N LYS A 170 14.68 17.49 -0.01
CA LYS A 170 15.88 17.53 -0.89
C LYS A 170 15.81 18.75 -1.81
N ASN A 171 15.41 18.55 -3.08
CA ASN A 171 15.12 19.65 -3.99
C ASN A 171 13.71 20.22 -3.79
N SER A 172 12.79 19.39 -3.33
CA SER A 172 11.41 19.77 -2.97
C SER A 172 11.26 19.91 -1.46
N GLN A 173 10.23 20.63 -1.03
CA GLN A 173 9.74 20.60 0.33
C GLN A 173 8.78 19.41 0.48
N VAL A 174 8.97 18.54 1.47
CA VAL A 174 8.05 17.44 1.77
C VAL A 174 7.46 17.62 3.16
N ILE A 175 6.13 17.73 3.22
CA ILE A 175 5.36 17.89 4.45
C ILE A 175 4.52 16.61 4.62
N GLN A 176 4.79 15.86 5.69
CA GLN A 176 4.08 14.61 5.99
C GLN A 176 3.14 14.81 7.17
N ARG A 177 1.87 14.47 6.99
CA ARG A 177 0.82 14.62 8.02
C ARG A 177 0.15 13.27 8.27
N GLU A 178 0.07 12.89 9.53
CA GLU A 178 -0.46 11.60 9.99
C GLU A 178 -1.88 11.76 10.50
N LEU A 179 -2.76 10.84 10.09
CA LEU A 179 -4.15 10.75 10.56
C LEU A 179 -4.20 10.55 12.08
N GLY A 180 -5.12 11.22 12.73
CA GLY A 180 -5.28 11.15 14.18
C GLY A 180 -4.23 11.95 14.98
N THR A 181 -3.09 12.27 14.37
CA THR A 181 -2.01 13.07 15.02
C THR A 181 -2.01 14.52 14.51
N HIS A 182 -2.03 14.69 13.18
CA HIS A 182 -1.89 15.99 12.52
C HIS A 182 -3.17 16.41 11.78
N ILE A 183 -3.98 15.45 11.39
CA ILE A 183 -5.24 15.66 10.67
C ILE A 183 -6.35 14.79 11.28
N PRO A 184 -7.58 15.27 11.39
CA PRO A 184 -8.69 14.49 11.96
C PRO A 184 -9.28 13.46 10.98
N SER A 185 -9.23 13.75 9.67
CA SER A 185 -9.65 12.85 8.57
C SER A 185 -8.85 13.15 7.31
N PHE A 186 -8.85 12.21 6.35
CA PHE A 186 -8.23 12.44 5.04
C PHE A 186 -8.91 13.57 4.28
N ALA A 187 -10.24 13.63 4.29
CA ALA A 187 -11.00 14.70 3.62
C ALA A 187 -10.63 16.09 4.15
N GLU A 188 -10.60 16.26 5.49
CA GLU A 188 -10.16 17.51 6.13
C GLU A 188 -8.68 17.80 5.81
N GLY A 189 -7.84 16.77 5.77
CA GLY A 189 -6.43 16.88 5.41
C GLY A 189 -6.25 17.41 3.99
N VAL A 190 -6.97 16.87 2.99
CA VAL A 190 -6.93 17.35 1.59
C VAL A 190 -7.44 18.77 1.50
N ARG A 191 -8.57 19.07 2.17
CA ARG A 191 -9.13 20.43 2.22
C ARG A 191 -8.15 21.46 2.81
N ALA A 192 -7.39 21.08 3.82
CA ALA A 192 -6.35 21.93 4.40
C ALA A 192 -5.16 22.06 3.43
N ALA A 193 -4.67 20.95 2.89
CA ALA A 193 -3.53 20.91 1.98
C ALA A 193 -3.72 21.85 0.77
N MET A 194 -4.91 21.88 0.16
CA MET A 194 -5.21 22.79 -0.96
C MET A 194 -5.01 24.30 -0.65
N ARG A 195 -4.85 24.67 0.62
CA ARG A 195 -4.56 26.06 1.04
C ARG A 195 -3.09 26.26 1.47
N GLU A 196 -2.27 25.23 1.33
CA GLU A 196 -0.87 25.21 1.74
C GLU A 196 0.08 25.31 0.52
N ASP A 197 -0.42 25.81 -0.64
CA ASP A 197 0.30 25.95 -1.90
C ASP A 197 1.00 24.65 -2.36
N PRO A 198 0.26 23.52 -2.46
CA PRO A 198 0.84 22.25 -2.85
C PRO A 198 0.94 22.12 -4.38
N ASP A 199 2.00 21.49 -4.86
CA ASP A 199 2.08 20.98 -6.23
C ASP A 199 1.61 19.53 -6.30
N VAL A 200 1.93 18.75 -5.25
CA VAL A 200 1.62 17.32 -5.15
C VAL A 200 0.95 17.01 -3.82
N ILE A 201 -0.15 16.29 -3.88
CA ILE A 201 -0.86 15.79 -2.69
C ILE A 201 -0.89 14.26 -2.75
N LEU A 202 -0.28 13.59 -1.78
CA LEU A 202 -0.43 12.16 -1.60
C LEU A 202 -1.53 11.90 -0.56
N VAL A 203 -2.52 11.09 -0.93
CA VAL A 203 -3.58 10.60 -0.03
C VAL A 203 -3.35 9.11 0.19
N GLY A 204 -2.95 8.74 1.39
CA GLY A 204 -2.55 7.37 1.74
C GLY A 204 -3.60 6.33 1.38
N GLU A 205 -4.88 6.63 1.58
CA GLU A 205 -5.98 5.77 1.16
C GLU A 205 -7.28 6.55 0.88
N LEU A 206 -7.93 6.20 -0.22
CA LEU A 206 -9.24 6.74 -0.66
C LEU A 206 -10.37 5.77 -0.22
N ARG A 207 -10.78 5.83 1.06
CA ARG A 207 -11.74 4.87 1.65
C ARG A 207 -13.19 5.27 1.48
N ASP A 208 -13.50 6.54 1.59
CA ASP A 208 -14.85 7.08 1.70
C ASP A 208 -15.14 8.12 0.61
N ALA A 209 -16.42 8.38 0.39
CA ALA A 209 -16.91 9.29 -0.63
C ALA A 209 -16.35 10.72 -0.48
N GLU A 210 -16.26 11.23 0.75
CA GLU A 210 -15.79 12.59 1.00
C GLU A 210 -14.31 12.74 0.64
N THR A 211 -13.48 11.78 1.04
CA THR A 211 -12.05 11.75 0.70
C THR A 211 -11.84 11.66 -0.81
N ILE A 212 -12.61 10.79 -1.51
CA ILE A 212 -12.55 10.65 -2.96
C ILE A 212 -12.95 11.98 -3.63
N SER A 213 -14.05 12.59 -3.23
CA SER A 213 -14.54 13.87 -3.79
C SER A 213 -13.51 14.99 -3.58
N MET A 214 -12.90 15.09 -2.40
CA MET A 214 -11.85 16.08 -2.14
C MET A 214 -10.59 15.84 -2.97
N ALA A 215 -10.16 14.59 -3.13
CA ALA A 215 -9.02 14.24 -3.97
C ALA A 215 -9.27 14.55 -5.46
N MET A 216 -10.50 14.31 -5.93
CA MET A 216 -10.95 14.69 -7.27
C MET A 216 -10.89 16.21 -7.46
N THR A 217 -11.44 16.97 -6.52
CA THR A 217 -11.40 18.44 -6.55
C THR A 217 -9.97 18.96 -6.59
N ALA A 218 -9.06 18.42 -5.79
CA ALA A 218 -7.65 18.80 -5.81
C ALA A 218 -7.00 18.55 -7.18
N ALA A 219 -7.30 17.38 -7.80
CA ALA A 219 -6.77 17.04 -9.12
C ALA A 219 -7.32 17.94 -10.23
N GLU A 220 -8.56 18.41 -10.14
CA GLU A 220 -9.16 19.36 -11.11
C GLU A 220 -8.63 20.79 -10.94
N THR A 221 -8.27 21.16 -9.72
CA THR A 221 -7.82 22.53 -9.40
C THR A 221 -6.32 22.76 -9.56
N GLY A 222 -5.60 21.85 -10.23
CA GLY A 222 -4.23 22.08 -10.67
C GLY A 222 -3.15 21.31 -9.92
N HIS A 223 -3.53 20.32 -9.08
CA HIS A 223 -2.58 19.54 -8.29
C HIS A 223 -2.37 18.13 -8.86
N LEU A 224 -1.17 17.59 -8.73
CA LEU A 224 -0.93 16.16 -8.95
C LEU A 224 -1.33 15.39 -7.69
N VAL A 225 -2.39 14.59 -7.80
CA VAL A 225 -2.88 13.77 -6.69
C VAL A 225 -2.43 12.32 -6.86
N LEU A 226 -1.74 11.79 -5.87
CA LEU A 226 -1.36 10.39 -5.76
C LEU A 226 -2.24 9.73 -4.70
N GLY A 227 -2.90 8.62 -5.02
CA GLY A 227 -3.80 7.97 -4.06
C GLY A 227 -3.74 6.45 -4.11
N THR A 228 -4.27 5.78 -3.07
CA THR A 228 -4.41 4.32 -3.07
C THR A 228 -5.84 3.85 -2.92
N LEU A 229 -6.11 2.67 -3.51
CA LEU A 229 -7.30 1.86 -3.25
C LEU A 229 -6.92 0.37 -3.11
N HIS A 230 -7.83 -0.42 -2.52
CA HIS A 230 -7.65 -1.87 -2.33
C HIS A 230 -8.36 -2.69 -3.43
N THR A 231 -8.23 -2.27 -4.68
CA THR A 231 -8.79 -2.95 -5.85
C THR A 231 -7.73 -3.78 -6.57
N THR A 232 -8.14 -4.83 -7.25
CA THR A 232 -7.26 -5.85 -7.86
C THR A 232 -7.12 -5.73 -9.37
N SER A 233 -7.68 -4.69 -9.99
CA SER A 233 -7.50 -4.35 -11.41
C SER A 233 -7.84 -2.88 -11.66
N ALA A 234 -7.36 -2.34 -12.77
CA ALA A 234 -7.65 -0.96 -13.18
C ALA A 234 -9.15 -0.75 -13.44
N VAL A 235 -9.84 -1.71 -14.03
CA VAL A 235 -11.30 -1.66 -14.26
C VAL A 235 -12.03 -1.55 -12.92
N LYS A 236 -11.75 -2.48 -11.99
CA LYS A 236 -12.37 -2.45 -10.66
C LYS A 236 -12.06 -1.18 -9.89
N THR A 237 -10.92 -0.54 -10.16
CA THR A 237 -10.55 0.74 -9.54
C THR A 237 -11.48 1.84 -10.04
N ILE A 238 -11.69 1.93 -11.35
CA ILE A 238 -12.59 2.91 -11.98
C ILE A 238 -14.01 2.71 -11.46
N ASP A 239 -14.53 1.48 -11.52
CA ASP A 239 -15.87 1.15 -11.05
C ASP A 239 -16.01 1.50 -9.55
N ARG A 240 -15.01 1.18 -8.72
CA ARG A 240 -15.01 1.48 -7.28
C ARG A 240 -15.07 2.98 -6.97
N VAL A 241 -14.36 3.81 -7.74
CA VAL A 241 -14.39 5.28 -7.58
C VAL A 241 -15.79 5.80 -7.94
N ILE A 242 -16.39 5.31 -9.04
CA ILE A 242 -17.74 5.71 -9.46
C ILE A 242 -18.78 5.28 -8.43
N ASP A 243 -18.70 4.04 -7.94
CA ASP A 243 -19.69 3.48 -7.01
C ASP A 243 -19.55 4.01 -5.58
N ALA A 244 -18.42 4.57 -5.22
CA ALA A 244 -18.21 5.15 -3.89
C ALA A 244 -19.02 6.44 -3.65
N LEU A 245 -19.40 7.13 -4.73
CA LEU A 245 -20.14 8.40 -4.67
C LEU A 245 -21.64 8.18 -4.84
N PRO A 246 -22.46 9.13 -4.33
CA PRO A 246 -23.91 9.08 -4.52
C PRO A 246 -24.30 8.94 -5.99
N VAL A 247 -25.47 8.33 -6.25
CA VAL A 247 -25.94 8.05 -7.62
C VAL A 247 -26.04 9.33 -8.45
N GLU A 248 -26.44 10.44 -7.81
CA GLU A 248 -26.59 11.75 -8.41
C GLU A 248 -25.25 12.35 -8.89
N GLU A 249 -24.14 11.95 -8.29
CA GLU A 249 -22.79 12.44 -8.60
C GLU A 249 -22.04 11.54 -9.59
N ARG A 250 -22.55 10.36 -9.94
CA ARG A 250 -21.84 9.38 -10.78
C ARG A 250 -21.51 9.90 -12.18
N GLU A 251 -22.41 10.67 -12.81
CA GLU A 251 -22.15 11.26 -14.13
C GLU A 251 -21.00 12.28 -14.07
N GLN A 252 -20.97 13.09 -13.02
CA GLN A 252 -19.89 14.04 -12.78
C GLN A 252 -18.58 13.30 -12.53
N THR A 253 -18.63 12.21 -11.73
CA THR A 253 -17.47 11.36 -11.44
C THR A 253 -16.87 10.74 -12.71
N LYS A 254 -17.72 10.19 -13.60
CA LYS A 254 -17.27 9.66 -14.90
C LYS A 254 -16.62 10.74 -15.75
N SER A 255 -17.21 11.95 -15.79
CA SER A 255 -16.63 13.08 -16.50
C SER A 255 -15.27 13.47 -15.92
N PHE A 256 -15.15 13.54 -14.59
CA PHE A 256 -13.90 13.79 -13.89
C PHE A 256 -12.84 12.74 -14.24
N LEU A 257 -13.16 11.44 -14.08
CA LEU A 257 -12.22 10.37 -14.39
C LEU A 257 -11.74 10.44 -15.85
N ALA A 258 -12.64 10.72 -16.77
CA ALA A 258 -12.32 10.87 -18.19
C ALA A 258 -11.36 12.03 -18.49
N GLN A 259 -11.32 13.08 -17.66
CA GLN A 259 -10.55 14.30 -17.87
C GLN A 259 -9.28 14.35 -17.02
N SER A 260 -9.35 13.90 -15.76
CA SER A 260 -8.31 14.17 -14.76
C SER A 260 -7.61 12.91 -14.24
N LEU A 261 -8.15 11.68 -14.46
CA LEU A 261 -7.42 10.46 -14.17
C LEU A 261 -6.29 10.31 -15.19
N LEU A 262 -5.07 10.16 -14.73
CA LEU A 262 -3.87 9.98 -15.56
C LEU A 262 -3.54 8.50 -15.76
N ALA A 263 -3.53 7.76 -14.67
CA ALA A 263 -3.18 6.35 -14.68
C ALA A 263 -3.74 5.59 -13.48
N VAL A 264 -3.87 4.28 -13.66
CA VAL A 264 -4.06 3.31 -12.58
C VAL A 264 -2.93 2.28 -12.67
N VAL A 265 -2.18 2.12 -11.58
CA VAL A 265 -1.12 1.13 -11.43
C VAL A 265 -1.59 0.11 -10.39
N THR A 266 -2.06 -1.05 -10.85
CA THR A 266 -2.48 -2.13 -9.95
C THR A 266 -1.33 -3.11 -9.79
N GLN A 267 -0.96 -3.46 -8.55
CA GLN A 267 0.21 -4.28 -8.31
C GLN A 267 -0.04 -5.49 -7.41
N VAL A 268 0.72 -6.54 -7.67
CA VAL A 268 0.88 -7.72 -6.82
C VAL A 268 2.36 -7.91 -6.50
N LEU A 269 2.66 -8.57 -5.38
CA LEU A 269 4.02 -8.96 -5.01
C LEU A 269 4.16 -10.47 -5.18
N VAL A 270 5.00 -10.87 -6.14
CA VAL A 270 5.29 -12.26 -6.48
C VAL A 270 6.67 -12.62 -5.95
N LYS A 271 6.84 -13.82 -5.40
CA LYS A 271 8.15 -14.32 -4.96
C LYS A 271 9.14 -14.29 -6.11
N THR A 272 10.39 -13.91 -5.83
CA THR A 272 11.49 -14.03 -6.79
C THR A 272 11.84 -15.51 -7.03
N ALA A 273 12.37 -15.82 -8.20
CA ALA A 273 12.72 -17.20 -8.57
C ALA A 273 13.77 -17.85 -7.64
N ASP A 274 14.60 -17.03 -6.98
CA ASP A 274 15.58 -17.47 -5.97
C ASP A 274 14.96 -17.69 -4.58
N GLY A 275 13.70 -17.35 -4.39
CA GLY A 275 12.95 -17.49 -3.13
C GLY A 275 13.34 -16.50 -2.03
N HIS A 276 14.28 -15.58 -2.27
CA HIS A 276 14.81 -14.68 -1.23
C HIS A 276 14.12 -13.31 -1.15
N GLY A 277 13.26 -12.99 -2.12
CA GLY A 277 12.61 -11.69 -2.18
C GLY A 277 11.21 -11.74 -2.80
N ARG A 278 10.68 -10.55 -3.05
CA ARG A 278 9.44 -10.35 -3.81
C ARG A 278 9.63 -9.26 -4.85
N LYS A 279 9.00 -9.43 -5.99
CA LYS A 279 9.00 -8.49 -7.10
C LYS A 279 7.60 -7.95 -7.32
N ALA A 280 7.49 -6.63 -7.47
CA ALA A 280 6.23 -6.00 -7.86
C ALA A 280 5.95 -6.28 -9.34
N ILE A 281 4.78 -6.85 -9.61
CA ILE A 281 4.25 -7.04 -10.97
C ILE A 281 3.01 -6.16 -11.09
N CYS A 282 2.97 -5.33 -12.14
CA CYS A 282 1.97 -4.29 -12.28
C CYS A 282 1.10 -4.51 -13.51
N GLU A 283 -0.21 -4.28 -13.35
CA GLU A 283 -1.10 -3.86 -14.43
C GLU A 283 -1.01 -2.34 -14.51
N VAL A 284 -0.91 -1.78 -15.71
CA VAL A 284 -0.82 -0.34 -15.92
C VAL A 284 -1.84 0.11 -16.94
N LEU A 285 -2.74 0.98 -16.52
CA LEU A 285 -3.66 1.72 -17.36
C LEU A 285 -3.17 3.17 -17.46
N MET A 286 -3.00 3.65 -18.70
CA MET A 286 -2.81 5.08 -19.00
C MET A 286 -4.11 5.62 -19.59
N MET A 287 -4.56 6.79 -19.10
CA MET A 287 -5.77 7.40 -19.63
C MET A 287 -5.56 7.83 -21.07
N THR A 288 -6.47 7.39 -21.95
CA THR A 288 -6.54 7.76 -23.36
C THR A 288 -7.95 8.23 -23.69
N LYS A 289 -8.11 8.94 -24.82
CA LYS A 289 -9.44 9.35 -25.30
C LYS A 289 -10.39 8.14 -25.47
N ALA A 290 -9.86 6.97 -25.89
CA ALA A 290 -10.65 5.77 -26.04
C ALA A 290 -11.15 5.25 -24.67
N ILE A 291 -10.26 5.16 -23.68
CA ILE A 291 -10.63 4.72 -22.32
C ILE A 291 -11.57 5.73 -21.67
N ALA A 292 -11.31 7.04 -21.82
CA ALA A 292 -12.20 8.09 -21.34
C ALA A 292 -13.63 7.93 -21.88
N LYS A 293 -13.77 7.62 -23.19
CA LYS A 293 -15.06 7.37 -23.80
C LYS A 293 -15.74 6.11 -23.23
N LEU A 294 -15.00 5.02 -22.99
CA LEU A 294 -15.54 3.81 -22.38
C LEU A 294 -16.07 4.06 -20.97
N ILE A 295 -15.37 4.88 -20.16
CA ILE A 295 -15.83 5.28 -18.82
C ILE A 295 -17.12 6.08 -18.92
N GLN A 296 -17.18 7.11 -19.78
CA GLN A 296 -18.35 7.95 -19.98
C GLN A 296 -19.59 7.17 -20.47
N THR A 297 -19.39 6.10 -21.23
CA THR A 297 -20.48 5.27 -21.79
C THR A 297 -20.74 3.97 -21.02
N GLU A 298 -20.17 3.82 -19.82
CA GLU A 298 -20.33 2.65 -18.94
C GLU A 298 -19.87 1.32 -19.57
N GLN A 299 -18.90 1.39 -20.47
CA GLN A 299 -18.35 0.22 -21.17
C GLN A 299 -16.99 -0.18 -20.62
N THR A 300 -16.80 -0.06 -19.29
CA THR A 300 -15.52 -0.34 -18.59
C THR A 300 -15.00 -1.77 -18.84
N HIS A 301 -15.90 -2.73 -19.11
CA HIS A 301 -15.56 -4.11 -19.47
C HIS A 301 -14.71 -4.23 -20.75
N GLN A 302 -14.66 -3.20 -21.63
CA GLN A 302 -13.84 -3.17 -22.83
C GLN A 302 -12.42 -2.59 -22.58
N ILE A 303 -12.14 -2.02 -21.41
CA ILE A 303 -10.85 -1.44 -21.06
C ILE A 303 -9.69 -2.44 -21.19
N PRO A 304 -9.82 -3.74 -20.81
CA PRO A 304 -8.71 -4.69 -20.99
C PRO A 304 -8.21 -4.80 -22.43
N THR A 305 -9.11 -4.69 -23.42
CA THR A 305 -8.73 -4.65 -24.83
C THR A 305 -7.88 -3.42 -25.16
N GLN A 306 -8.21 -2.26 -24.58
CA GLN A 306 -7.43 -1.03 -24.76
C GLN A 306 -6.04 -1.15 -24.11
N LEU A 307 -5.93 -1.81 -22.94
CA LEU A 307 -4.64 -2.06 -22.32
C LEU A 307 -3.73 -2.92 -23.21
N GLN A 308 -4.28 -3.96 -23.85
CA GLN A 308 -3.52 -4.80 -24.79
C GLN A 308 -2.99 -4.02 -25.99
N MET A 309 -3.78 -3.07 -26.50
CA MET A 309 -3.42 -2.23 -27.66
C MET A 309 -2.46 -1.09 -27.29
N GLY A 310 -2.44 -0.67 -26.01
CA GLY A 310 -1.69 0.51 -25.55
C GLY A 310 -0.28 0.22 -25.10
N ARG A 311 0.38 -0.84 -25.54
CA ARG A 311 1.76 -1.19 -25.11
C ARG A 311 2.79 -0.09 -25.38
N ASP A 312 2.68 0.59 -26.51
CA ASP A 312 3.58 1.68 -26.88
C ASP A 312 3.45 2.90 -25.94
N LEU A 313 2.31 3.00 -25.23
CA LEU A 313 2.07 4.01 -24.19
C LEU A 313 2.52 3.53 -22.79
N GLY A 314 3.08 2.34 -22.68
CA GLY A 314 3.49 1.74 -21.40
C GLY A 314 2.36 1.03 -20.67
N MET A 315 1.20 0.80 -21.32
CA MET A 315 0.12 0.00 -20.74
C MET A 315 0.47 -1.49 -20.76
N GLN A 316 0.00 -2.22 -19.76
CA GLN A 316 0.13 -3.68 -19.73
C GLN A 316 -0.95 -4.31 -18.85
N LEU A 317 -1.42 -5.49 -19.23
CA LEU A 317 -2.26 -6.34 -18.38
C LEU A 317 -1.41 -7.07 -17.35
N LEU A 318 -2.01 -7.39 -16.20
CA LEU A 318 -1.34 -8.17 -15.15
C LEU A 318 -0.79 -9.50 -15.67
N ASP A 319 -1.60 -10.28 -16.39
CA ASP A 319 -1.19 -11.58 -16.91
C ASP A 319 -0.04 -11.49 -17.92
N GLN A 320 0.02 -10.42 -18.72
CA GLN A 320 1.14 -10.20 -19.65
C GLN A 320 2.44 -9.91 -18.86
N ALA A 321 2.34 -9.09 -17.82
CA ALA A 321 3.49 -8.77 -16.96
C ALA A 321 3.98 -10.01 -16.19
N LEU A 322 3.06 -10.83 -15.68
CA LEU A 322 3.38 -12.10 -15.01
C LEU A 322 4.07 -13.08 -15.98
N LEU A 323 3.55 -13.29 -17.19
CA LEU A 323 4.16 -14.16 -18.19
C LEU A 323 5.55 -13.68 -18.60
N ALA A 324 5.73 -12.37 -18.79
CA ALA A 324 7.05 -11.79 -19.08
C ALA A 324 8.03 -12.05 -17.93
N ALA A 325 7.59 -11.89 -16.67
CA ALA A 325 8.43 -12.13 -15.50
C ALA A 325 8.81 -13.61 -15.33
N ILE A 326 7.89 -14.55 -15.60
CA ILE A 326 8.18 -16.00 -15.61
C ILE A 326 9.17 -16.34 -16.72
N THR A 327 8.96 -15.84 -17.94
CA THR A 327 9.83 -16.08 -19.08
C THR A 327 11.24 -15.54 -18.85
N ALA A 328 11.36 -14.42 -18.14
CA ALA A 328 12.64 -13.83 -17.73
C ALA A 328 13.27 -14.53 -16.50
N HIS A 329 12.67 -15.59 -15.97
CA HIS A 329 13.08 -16.29 -14.75
C HIS A 329 13.29 -15.37 -13.55
N SER A 330 12.50 -14.29 -13.44
CA SER A 330 12.63 -13.30 -12.37
C SER A 330 11.68 -13.55 -11.19
N VAL A 331 10.67 -14.39 -11.37
CA VAL A 331 9.69 -14.76 -10.34
C VAL A 331 9.42 -16.27 -10.32
N ASP A 332 8.94 -16.74 -9.17
CA ASP A 332 8.48 -18.10 -8.97
C ASP A 332 7.20 -18.34 -9.80
N PRO A 333 7.15 -19.34 -10.69
CA PRO A 333 6.00 -19.58 -11.56
C PRO A 333 4.77 -20.06 -10.78
N ASP A 334 4.93 -20.80 -9.69
CA ASP A 334 3.83 -21.30 -8.88
C ASP A 334 3.18 -20.15 -8.10
N ASP A 335 3.99 -19.27 -7.52
CA ASP A 335 3.48 -18.07 -6.85
C ASP A 335 2.81 -17.12 -7.88
N ALA A 336 3.42 -16.91 -9.06
CA ALA A 336 2.83 -16.12 -10.14
C ALA A 336 1.48 -16.69 -10.61
N TYR A 337 1.35 -18.03 -10.68
CA TYR A 337 0.10 -18.70 -11.03
C TYR A 337 -1.03 -18.31 -10.06
N THR A 338 -0.75 -18.07 -8.78
CA THR A 338 -1.79 -17.70 -7.81
C THR A 338 -2.49 -16.39 -8.17
N TYR A 339 -1.76 -15.44 -8.77
CA TYR A 339 -2.25 -14.11 -9.16
C TYR A 339 -2.82 -14.03 -10.57
N ALA A 340 -2.56 -15.01 -11.42
CA ALA A 340 -3.00 -15.02 -12.81
C ALA A 340 -4.54 -15.04 -12.92
N LEU A 341 -5.10 -14.23 -13.82
CA LEU A 341 -6.53 -14.20 -14.13
C LEU A 341 -6.88 -15.35 -15.08
N GLU A 342 -6.14 -15.50 -16.20
CA GLU A 342 -6.29 -16.56 -17.18
C GLU A 342 -5.40 -17.76 -16.82
N LYS A 343 -5.80 -18.53 -15.81
CA LYS A 343 -5.05 -19.67 -15.26
C LYS A 343 -4.51 -20.64 -16.33
N ARG A 344 -5.27 -20.86 -17.40
CA ARG A 344 -4.89 -21.82 -18.47
C ARG A 344 -3.57 -21.47 -19.16
N ALA A 345 -3.30 -20.17 -19.37
CA ALA A 345 -2.07 -19.71 -20.01
C ALA A 345 -0.81 -20.00 -19.19
N PHE A 346 -0.97 -20.17 -17.87
CA PHE A 346 0.11 -20.36 -16.91
C PHE A 346 0.38 -21.83 -16.56
N GLN A 347 -0.58 -22.74 -16.78
CA GLN A 347 -0.48 -24.14 -16.36
C GLN A 347 0.80 -24.84 -16.79
N LYS A 348 1.31 -24.52 -17.99
CA LYS A 348 2.54 -25.11 -18.53
C LYS A 348 3.82 -24.68 -17.79
N TYR A 349 3.74 -23.65 -16.97
CA TYR A 349 4.90 -23.15 -16.19
C TYR A 349 4.85 -23.60 -14.73
N VAL A 350 3.69 -24.11 -14.26
CA VAL A 350 3.50 -24.57 -12.88
C VAL A 350 4.38 -25.80 -12.61
N THR A 351 5.14 -25.74 -11.55
CA THR A 351 6.03 -26.84 -11.11
C THR A 351 5.36 -27.70 -10.05
N ASP A 352 4.53 -27.14 -9.17
CA ASP A 352 3.70 -27.89 -8.24
C ASP A 352 2.37 -28.30 -8.88
N THR A 353 2.33 -29.50 -9.43
CA THR A 353 1.13 -30.03 -10.10
C THR A 353 -0.09 -30.17 -9.20
N SER A 354 0.07 -30.11 -7.87
CA SER A 354 -1.06 -30.11 -6.93
C SER A 354 -1.92 -28.84 -7.03
N MET A 355 -1.38 -27.75 -7.55
CA MET A 355 -2.08 -26.48 -7.79
C MET A 355 -2.95 -26.50 -9.04
N LEU A 356 -2.75 -27.48 -9.93
CA LEU A 356 -3.53 -27.61 -11.16
C LEU A 356 -4.91 -28.19 -10.87
N PRO A 357 -5.97 -27.76 -11.59
CA PRO A 357 -7.29 -28.36 -11.46
C PRO A 357 -7.22 -29.85 -11.76
N LYS A 358 -7.73 -30.68 -10.85
CA LYS A 358 -7.86 -32.12 -11.10
C LYS A 358 -8.88 -32.33 -12.21
N VAL A 359 -8.43 -32.83 -13.35
CA VAL A 359 -9.33 -33.23 -14.45
C VAL A 359 -9.91 -34.57 -14.05
N ASP A 360 -11.20 -34.59 -13.72
CA ASP A 360 -11.93 -35.85 -13.58
C ASP A 360 -12.12 -36.45 -14.99
N LEU A 361 -11.42 -37.54 -15.29
CA LEU A 361 -11.53 -38.28 -16.54
C LEU A 361 -12.93 -38.89 -16.77
N THR A 362 -13.84 -38.72 -15.80
CA THR A 362 -15.24 -39.20 -15.87
C THR A 362 -16.23 -38.17 -16.42
N GLY A 363 -15.76 -37.01 -16.92
CA GLY A 363 -16.60 -36.10 -17.71
C GLY A 363 -17.58 -35.21 -16.94
N SER A 364 -17.48 -35.14 -15.62
CA SER A 364 -18.25 -34.15 -14.81
C SER A 364 -17.34 -33.14 -14.15
N THR A 365 -17.42 -31.90 -14.59
CA THR A 365 -16.82 -30.74 -13.94
C THR A 365 -17.60 -30.44 -12.65
N THR A 366 -17.13 -30.92 -11.53
CA THR A 366 -17.63 -30.45 -10.22
C THR A 366 -16.94 -29.14 -9.90
N VAL A 367 -17.66 -28.05 -10.04
CA VAL A 367 -17.29 -26.75 -9.46
C VAL A 367 -17.36 -26.89 -7.92
N PRO A 368 -16.31 -26.57 -7.17
CA PRO A 368 -16.42 -26.57 -5.71
C PRO A 368 -17.40 -25.49 -5.30
N THR A 369 -18.56 -25.89 -4.83
CA THR A 369 -19.49 -25.00 -4.14
C THR A 369 -18.87 -24.56 -2.84
N SER A 370 -18.66 -23.25 -2.67
CA SER A 370 -18.32 -22.66 -1.39
C SER A 370 -19.42 -22.97 -0.38
N ASN A 371 -19.15 -23.85 0.58
CA ASN A 371 -20.02 -24.03 1.75
C ASN A 371 -19.96 -22.76 2.59
N SER A 372 -21.05 -22.00 2.55
CA SER A 372 -21.45 -21.12 3.63
C SER A 372 -22.03 -21.98 4.75
N ALA A 373 -21.40 -22.01 5.91
CA ALA A 373 -22.01 -22.55 7.11
C ALA A 373 -21.65 -21.68 8.32
N ALA A 374 -22.73 -21.13 8.88
CA ALA A 374 -23.03 -20.73 10.26
C ALA A 374 -21.95 -20.00 11.08
#